data_9535a80d29b5a6dde457de72ea745c33
#
_entry.id   9535a80d29b5a6dde457de72ea745c33
#
_cell.length_a   1.000
_cell.length_b   1.000
_cell.length_c   1.000
_cell.angle_alpha   90.00
_cell.angle_beta   90.00
_cell.angle_gamma   90.00
#
_symmetry.space_group_name_H-M   'P 1'
#
loop_
_entity.id
_entity.type
_entity.pdbx_description
1 polymer ?
#
loop_
_entity_poly.entity_id
_entity_poly.type
_entity_poly.pdbx_seq_one_letter_code
_entity_poly.pdbx_strand_id
1 'polypeptide(L)'
;CGDCTDDILSRLKTMPLPAHIKHILFLGGANDIIQMRPQKFILEDLDKTLRYCQSKNFDLGIVLPLVTAESRLNEYILPLRDVISARFAERAWLLDLQPAVGLTAAELKDAYLDGVHPTAAVYRAMGTYAAPLLRNWLEKDNSK
;
A
#
# COMPACT_ATOMS: atom_id res chain seq x y z
N CYS A 1 9.41 11.09 -0.27
CA CYS A 1 10.12 10.07 -1.07
C CYS A 1 11.14 9.37 -0.20
N GLY A 2 11.32 8.06 -0.38
CA GLY A 2 12.32 7.26 0.30
C GLY A 2 11.93 6.70 1.66
N ASP A 3 10.74 7.00 2.17
CA ASP A 3 10.28 6.48 3.47
C ASP A 3 10.08 4.97 3.45
N CYS A 4 10.61 4.30 4.46
CA CYS A 4 10.29 2.92 4.80
C CYS A 4 9.02 2.86 5.66
N THR A 5 8.53 1.65 5.94
CA THR A 5 7.28 1.46 6.70
C THR A 5 7.35 2.00 8.13
N ASP A 6 8.50 1.96 8.76
CA ASP A 6 8.74 2.55 10.09
C ASP A 6 8.69 4.09 10.07
N ASP A 7 9.23 4.72 9.02
CA ASP A 7 9.15 6.18 8.85
C ASP A 7 7.70 6.63 8.67
N ILE A 8 6.93 5.91 7.86
CA ILE A 8 5.51 6.19 7.61
C ILE A 8 4.73 6.08 8.93
N LEU A 9 4.96 5.02 9.69
CA LEU A 9 4.31 4.81 10.99
C LEU A 9 4.67 5.92 11.98
N SER A 10 5.94 6.30 12.06
CA SER A 10 6.40 7.38 12.92
C SER A 10 5.72 8.70 12.57
N ARG A 11 5.63 9.02 11.29
CA ARG A 11 4.95 10.23 10.80
C ARG A 11 3.46 10.19 11.09
N LEU A 12 2.79 9.06 10.92
CA LEU A 12 1.38 8.91 11.28
C LEU A 12 1.12 9.22 12.76
N LYS A 13 1.99 8.74 13.64
CA LYS A 13 1.86 8.97 15.09
C LYS A 13 2.10 10.41 15.52
N THR A 14 2.90 11.15 14.78
CA THR A 14 3.31 12.52 15.13
C THR A 14 2.54 13.60 14.40
N MET A 15 1.92 13.26 13.25
CA MET A 15 1.19 14.22 12.43
C MET A 15 -0.14 14.61 13.10
N PRO A 16 -0.43 15.89 13.26
CA PRO A 16 -1.74 16.33 13.75
C PRO A 16 -2.80 16.04 12.68
N LEU A 17 -3.77 15.21 13.02
CA LEU A 17 -4.89 14.89 12.13
C LEU A 17 -6.14 15.64 12.56
N PRO A 18 -6.94 16.18 11.61
CA PRO A 18 -8.25 16.75 11.93
C PRO A 18 -9.17 15.72 12.61
N ALA A 19 -10.00 16.18 13.55
CA ALA A 19 -10.85 15.31 14.35
C ALA A 19 -11.87 14.47 13.55
N HIS A 20 -12.19 14.89 12.34
CA HIS A 20 -13.14 14.19 11.47
C HIS A 20 -12.51 13.03 10.67
N ILE A 21 -11.19 12.85 10.70
CA ILE A 21 -10.51 11.76 10.01
C ILE A 21 -10.87 10.43 10.68
N LYS A 22 -11.31 9.49 9.86
CA LYS A 22 -11.68 8.14 10.30
C LYS A 22 -11.00 7.03 9.52
N HIS A 23 -10.43 7.34 8.37
CA HIS A 23 -9.82 6.37 7.47
C HIS A 23 -8.36 6.74 7.21
N ILE A 24 -7.50 5.76 7.29
CA ILE A 24 -6.07 5.89 6.97
C ILE A 24 -5.76 4.90 5.85
N LEU A 25 -5.24 5.41 4.74
CA LEU A 25 -4.75 4.57 3.65
C LEU A 25 -3.23 4.54 3.70
N PHE A 26 -2.68 3.37 3.98
CA PHE A 26 -1.24 3.13 4.08
C PHE A 26 -0.67 2.68 2.72
N LEU A 27 0.28 3.42 2.22
CA LEU A 27 1.05 3.06 1.01
C LEU A 27 2.54 3.04 1.36
N GLY A 28 3.14 1.88 1.35
CA GLY A 28 4.56 1.70 1.66
C GLY A 28 5.04 0.28 1.41
N GLY A 29 6.32 0.02 1.68
CA GLY A 29 6.96 -1.28 1.53
C GLY A 29 7.94 -1.36 0.35
N ALA A 30 7.74 -0.60 -0.71
CA ALA A 30 8.65 -0.60 -1.86
C ALA A 30 10.05 -0.11 -1.48
N ASN A 31 10.15 0.97 -0.71
CA ASN A 31 11.44 1.49 -0.26
C ASN A 31 12.15 0.55 0.71
N ASP A 32 11.40 -0.15 1.56
CA ASP A 32 11.96 -1.20 2.43
C ASP A 32 12.65 -2.27 1.57
N ILE A 33 12.01 -2.73 0.51
CA ILE A 33 12.58 -3.74 -0.40
C ILE A 33 13.79 -3.19 -1.12
N ILE A 34 13.72 -1.98 -1.66
CA ILE A 34 14.85 -1.33 -2.36
C ILE A 34 16.06 -1.18 -1.42
N GLN A 35 15.81 -0.90 -0.15
CA GLN A 35 16.85 -0.77 0.88
C GLN A 35 17.23 -2.12 1.53
N MET A 36 16.74 -3.23 0.99
CA MET A 36 17.02 -4.58 1.49
C MET A 36 16.58 -4.82 2.95
N ARG A 37 15.55 -4.09 3.40
CA ARG A 37 15.01 -4.25 4.75
C ARG A 37 14.25 -5.58 4.85
N PRO A 38 14.52 -6.42 5.86
CA PRO A 38 13.89 -7.74 5.98
C PRO A 38 12.36 -7.67 6.06
N GLN A 39 11.68 -8.60 5.40
CA GLN A 39 10.21 -8.69 5.36
C GLN A 39 9.56 -8.64 6.74
N LYS A 40 10.16 -9.31 7.73
CA LYS A 40 9.62 -9.33 9.10
C LYS A 40 9.42 -7.94 9.69
N PHE A 41 10.30 -6.99 9.41
CA PHE A 41 10.18 -5.63 9.91
C PHE A 41 9.06 -4.85 9.22
N ILE A 42 8.84 -5.10 7.92
CA ILE A 42 7.71 -4.53 7.19
C ILE A 42 6.40 -5.01 7.83
N LEU A 43 6.28 -6.30 8.07
CA LEU A 43 5.08 -6.90 8.67
C LEU A 43 4.87 -6.43 10.12
N GLU A 44 5.91 -6.29 10.90
CA GLU A 44 5.85 -5.71 12.26
C GLU A 44 5.36 -4.27 12.22
N ASP A 45 5.84 -3.45 11.29
CA ASP A 45 5.40 -2.06 11.14
C ASP A 45 3.94 -1.97 10.72
N LEU A 46 3.48 -2.86 9.83
CA LEU A 46 2.07 -2.93 9.46
C LEU A 46 1.19 -3.36 10.64
N ASP A 47 1.62 -4.35 11.43
CA ASP A 47 0.92 -4.74 12.67
C ASP A 47 0.84 -3.58 13.68
N LYS A 48 1.93 -2.85 13.86
CA LYS A 48 1.97 -1.67 14.74
C LYS A 48 1.05 -0.56 14.21
N THR A 49 1.04 -0.35 12.89
CA THR A 49 0.14 0.61 12.24
C THR A 49 -1.31 0.24 12.46
N LEU A 50 -1.67 -1.02 12.30
CA LEU A 50 -3.02 -1.52 12.55
C LEU A 50 -3.44 -1.28 14.01
N ARG A 51 -2.59 -1.65 14.96
CA ARG A 51 -2.87 -1.43 16.39
C ARG A 51 -3.01 0.05 16.73
N TYR A 52 -2.18 0.90 16.15
CA TYR A 52 -2.30 2.34 16.32
C TYR A 52 -3.64 2.85 15.78
N CYS A 53 -4.02 2.47 14.57
CA CYS A 53 -5.30 2.84 13.97
C CYS A 53 -6.48 2.38 14.85
N GLN A 54 -6.44 1.14 15.33
CA GLN A 54 -7.47 0.60 16.23
C GLN A 54 -7.58 1.43 17.52
N SER A 55 -6.45 1.81 18.12
CA SER A 55 -6.43 2.63 19.34
C SER A 55 -7.00 4.03 19.16
N LYS A 56 -7.04 4.53 17.92
CA LYS A 56 -7.58 5.86 17.55
C LYS A 56 -8.95 5.78 16.87
N ASN A 57 -9.52 4.59 16.76
CA ASN A 57 -10.76 4.35 16.01
C ASN A 57 -10.67 4.78 14.53
N PHE A 58 -9.50 4.56 13.92
CA PHE A 58 -9.32 4.70 12.48
C PHE A 58 -9.49 3.35 11.80
N ASP A 59 -10.16 3.34 10.66
CA ASP A 59 -10.14 2.21 9.74
C ASP A 59 -8.90 2.26 8.88
N LEU A 60 -8.17 1.15 8.84
CA LEU A 60 -6.94 1.04 8.05
C LEU A 60 -7.20 0.38 6.72
N GLY A 61 -6.80 1.04 5.64
CA GLY A 61 -6.60 0.46 4.32
C GLY A 61 -5.11 0.29 4.04
N ILE A 62 -4.73 -0.81 3.44
CA ILE A 62 -3.35 -1.09 3.03
C ILE A 62 -3.33 -1.25 1.51
N VAL A 63 -2.52 -0.46 0.83
CA VAL A 63 -2.24 -0.67 -0.59
C VAL A 63 -1.16 -1.72 -0.72
N LEU A 64 -1.44 -2.79 -1.45
CA LEU A 64 -0.45 -3.84 -1.71
C LEU A 64 0.72 -3.27 -2.54
N PRO A 65 1.97 -3.65 -2.22
CA PRO A 65 3.12 -3.25 -3.03
C PRO A 65 2.96 -3.65 -4.49
N LEU A 66 3.28 -2.77 -5.40
CA LEU A 66 3.18 -3.03 -6.84
C LEU A 66 4.32 -3.92 -7.31
N VAL A 67 4.00 -4.88 -8.18
CA VAL A 67 5.01 -5.61 -8.97
C VAL A 67 5.62 -4.62 -9.96
N THR A 68 6.93 -4.61 -10.06
CA THR A 68 7.72 -3.66 -10.86
C THR A 68 8.22 -4.29 -12.16
N ALA A 69 8.91 -3.51 -12.99
CA ALA A 69 9.64 -4.05 -14.14
C ALA A 69 10.98 -4.71 -13.75
N GLU A 70 11.43 -4.53 -12.50
CA GLU A 70 12.69 -5.07 -11.99
C GLU A 70 12.49 -6.46 -11.38
N SER A 71 12.91 -7.50 -12.08
CA SER A 71 12.71 -8.89 -11.66
C SER A 71 13.32 -9.21 -10.29
N ARG A 72 14.46 -8.62 -9.95
CA ARG A 72 15.14 -8.81 -8.66
C ARG A 72 14.29 -8.28 -7.49
N LEU A 73 13.64 -7.15 -7.67
CA LEU A 73 12.73 -6.60 -6.65
C LEU A 73 11.48 -7.47 -6.52
N ASN A 74 10.98 -7.98 -7.64
CA ASN A 74 9.77 -8.81 -7.66
C ASN A 74 9.94 -10.13 -6.90
N GLU A 75 11.16 -10.66 -6.79
CA GLU A 75 11.45 -11.83 -5.95
C GLU A 75 11.09 -11.60 -4.48
N TYR A 76 11.14 -10.35 -4.01
CA TYR A 76 10.76 -9.96 -2.65
C TYR A 76 9.34 -9.39 -2.59
N ILE A 77 8.91 -8.69 -3.64
CA ILE A 77 7.58 -8.06 -3.69
C ILE A 77 6.47 -9.11 -3.74
N LEU A 78 6.59 -10.14 -4.58
CA LEU A 78 5.55 -11.16 -4.73
C LEU A 78 5.27 -11.90 -3.42
N PRO A 79 6.28 -12.42 -2.69
CA PRO A 79 6.04 -13.04 -1.39
C PRO A 79 5.45 -12.07 -0.35
N LEU A 80 5.89 -10.81 -0.36
CA LEU A 80 5.37 -9.79 0.55
C LEU A 80 3.88 -9.52 0.29
N ARG A 81 3.47 -9.40 -0.97
CA ARG A 81 2.05 -9.25 -1.35
C ARG A 81 1.20 -10.41 -0.81
N ASP A 82 1.67 -11.63 -0.97
CA ASP A 82 0.98 -12.84 -0.51
C ASP A 82 0.83 -12.86 1.01
N VAL A 83 1.89 -12.55 1.74
CA VAL A 83 1.89 -12.53 3.20
C VAL A 83 1.00 -11.41 3.75
N ILE A 84 1.06 -10.21 3.17
CA ILE A 84 0.16 -9.11 3.56
C ILE A 84 -1.30 -9.52 3.33
N SER A 85 -1.61 -10.09 2.18
CA SER A 85 -2.97 -10.53 1.85
C SER A 85 -3.48 -11.58 2.84
N ALA A 86 -2.66 -12.58 3.17
CA ALA A 86 -3.04 -13.62 4.12
C ALA A 86 -3.21 -13.09 5.55
N ARG A 87 -2.32 -12.18 5.99
CA ARG A 87 -2.25 -11.72 7.37
C ARG A 87 -3.26 -10.63 7.70
N PHE A 88 -3.60 -9.76 6.75
CA PHE A 88 -4.38 -8.55 7.00
C PHE A 88 -5.77 -8.53 6.36
N ALA A 89 -6.12 -9.50 5.50
CA ALA A 89 -7.39 -9.50 4.75
C ALA A 89 -8.64 -9.31 5.61
N GLU A 90 -8.67 -9.89 6.81
CA GLU A 90 -9.81 -9.80 7.74
C GLU A 90 -9.66 -8.67 8.76
N ARG A 91 -8.52 -7.97 8.76
CA ARG A 91 -8.17 -6.99 9.79
C ARG A 91 -8.03 -5.57 9.26
N ALA A 92 -7.86 -5.43 7.95
CA ALA A 92 -7.71 -4.16 7.25
C ALA A 92 -8.36 -4.27 5.87
N TRP A 93 -8.69 -3.13 5.28
CA TRP A 93 -9.09 -3.10 3.89
C TRP A 93 -7.86 -3.17 2.99
N LEU A 94 -7.84 -4.09 2.04
CA LEU A 94 -6.72 -4.24 1.11
C LEU A 94 -7.08 -3.66 -0.26
N LEU A 95 -6.21 -2.80 -0.78
CA LEU A 95 -6.33 -2.23 -2.12
C LEU A 95 -5.21 -2.77 -3.00
N ASP A 96 -5.57 -3.54 -4.01
CA ASP A 96 -4.63 -4.00 -5.04
C ASP A 96 -4.80 -3.17 -6.30
N LEU A 97 -3.79 -2.36 -6.63
CA LEU A 97 -3.76 -1.53 -7.82
C LEU A 97 -3.10 -2.21 -9.03
N GLN A 98 -2.63 -3.45 -8.84
CA GLN A 98 -1.93 -4.18 -9.92
C GLN A 98 -2.75 -4.33 -11.20
N PRO A 99 -4.07 -4.56 -11.18
CA PRO A 99 -4.87 -4.64 -12.39
C PRO A 99 -4.81 -3.37 -13.26
N ALA A 100 -4.58 -2.21 -12.66
CA ALA A 100 -4.43 -0.94 -13.40
C ALA A 100 -3.03 -0.73 -13.97
N VAL A 101 -2.03 -1.49 -13.51
CA VAL A 101 -0.63 -1.38 -13.93
C VAL A 101 -0.30 -2.39 -15.03
N GLY A 102 -0.79 -3.62 -14.89
CA GLY A 102 -0.51 -4.75 -15.77
C GLY A 102 0.19 -5.89 -15.04
N LEU A 103 0.23 -7.05 -15.67
CA LEU A 103 0.77 -8.29 -15.10
C LEU A 103 1.83 -8.95 -15.99
N THR A 104 1.78 -8.73 -17.31
CA THR A 104 2.77 -9.30 -18.23
C THR A 104 4.07 -8.51 -18.18
N ALA A 105 5.18 -9.15 -18.54
CA ALA A 105 6.49 -8.50 -18.61
C ALA A 105 6.50 -7.28 -19.54
N ALA A 106 5.76 -7.35 -20.66
CA ALA A 106 5.64 -6.25 -21.61
C ALA A 106 4.86 -5.07 -20.99
N GLU A 107 3.72 -5.33 -20.35
CA GLU A 107 2.94 -4.31 -19.66
C GLU A 107 3.73 -3.63 -18.56
N LEU A 108 4.44 -4.40 -17.73
CA LEU A 108 5.27 -3.86 -16.65
C LEU A 108 6.42 -3.01 -17.18
N LYS A 109 7.04 -3.41 -18.28
CA LYS A 109 8.11 -2.62 -18.92
C LYS A 109 7.60 -1.25 -19.36
N ASP A 110 6.41 -1.19 -19.92
CA ASP A 110 5.82 0.06 -20.42
C ASP A 110 5.22 0.92 -19.30
N ALA A 111 4.87 0.30 -18.16
CA ALA A 111 4.24 0.98 -17.05
C ALA A 111 5.18 1.87 -16.23
N TYR A 112 6.50 1.60 -16.29
CA TYR A 112 7.48 2.26 -15.43
C TYR A 112 8.50 3.07 -16.22
N LEU A 113 8.88 4.25 -15.68
CA LEU A 113 9.89 5.13 -16.26
C LEU A 113 11.30 4.56 -16.16
N ASP A 114 11.63 4.00 -14.99
CA ASP A 114 12.97 3.53 -14.60
C ASP A 114 12.92 2.10 -14.06
N GLY A 115 11.87 1.36 -14.36
CA GLY A 115 11.61 0.04 -13.82
C GLY A 115 10.87 0.01 -12.50
N VAL A 116 10.78 1.12 -11.78
CA VAL A 116 10.21 1.20 -10.42
C VAL A 116 9.15 2.30 -10.28
N HIS A 117 9.35 3.46 -10.91
CA HIS A 117 8.43 4.60 -10.80
C HIS A 117 7.42 4.57 -11.95
N PRO A 118 6.12 4.46 -11.65
CA PRO A 118 5.08 4.45 -12.69
C PRO A 118 5.08 5.72 -13.54
N THR A 119 4.68 5.57 -14.79
CA THR A 119 4.45 6.71 -15.69
C THR A 119 3.25 7.53 -15.24
N ALA A 120 3.12 8.77 -15.72
CA ALA A 120 1.96 9.61 -15.44
C ALA A 120 0.64 8.96 -15.92
N ALA A 121 0.68 8.25 -17.05
CA ALA A 121 -0.48 7.52 -17.56
C ALA A 121 -0.91 6.40 -16.62
N VAL A 122 0.04 5.66 -16.05
CA VAL A 122 -0.23 4.59 -15.08
C VAL A 122 -0.77 5.16 -13.77
N TYR A 123 -0.23 6.29 -13.28
CA TYR A 123 -0.80 6.96 -12.10
C TYR A 123 -2.27 7.36 -12.33
N ARG A 124 -2.60 7.88 -13.50
CA ARG A 124 -3.99 8.20 -13.85
C ARG A 124 -4.87 6.94 -13.90
N ALA A 125 -4.37 5.87 -14.51
CA ALA A 125 -5.09 4.60 -14.55
C ALA A 125 -5.33 4.01 -13.16
N MET A 126 -4.34 4.07 -12.27
CA MET A 126 -4.49 3.65 -10.86
C MET A 126 -5.54 4.50 -10.14
N GLY A 127 -5.54 5.83 -10.34
CA GLY A 127 -6.54 6.71 -9.75
C GLY A 127 -7.97 6.41 -10.23
N THR A 128 -8.15 6.19 -11.52
CA THR A 128 -9.45 5.82 -12.12
C THR A 128 -9.92 4.45 -11.58
N TYR A 129 -9.02 3.50 -11.47
CA TYR A 129 -9.32 2.17 -10.93
C TYR A 129 -9.67 2.22 -9.43
N ALA A 130 -8.91 2.98 -8.65
CA ALA A 130 -9.08 3.07 -7.21
C ALA A 130 -10.33 3.84 -6.77
N ALA A 131 -10.74 4.84 -7.52
CA ALA A 131 -11.80 5.77 -7.10
C ALA A 131 -13.12 5.08 -6.69
N PRO A 132 -13.72 4.16 -7.48
CA PRO A 132 -14.94 3.47 -7.06
C PRO A 132 -14.71 2.54 -5.86
N LEU A 133 -13.54 1.91 -5.75
CA LEU A 133 -13.19 1.04 -4.64
C LEU A 133 -13.05 1.82 -3.34
N LEU A 134 -12.37 2.96 -3.38
CA LEU A 134 -12.24 3.87 -2.25
C LEU A 134 -13.61 4.42 -1.82
N ARG A 135 -14.44 4.83 -2.77
CA ARG A 135 -15.79 5.30 -2.46
C ARG A 135 -16.59 4.23 -1.71
N ASN A 136 -16.60 3.00 -2.21
CA ASN A 136 -17.30 1.90 -1.55
C ASN A 136 -16.76 1.63 -0.14
N TRP A 137 -15.45 1.70 0.07
CA TRP A 137 -14.85 1.53 1.39
C TRP A 137 -15.30 2.65 2.35
N LEU A 138 -15.23 3.90 1.90
CA LEU A 138 -15.62 5.05 2.72
C LEU A 138 -17.13 5.07 3.04
N GLU A 139 -17.98 4.64 2.11
CA GLU A 139 -19.44 4.62 2.28
C GLU A 139 -19.93 3.51 3.22
N LYS A 140 -19.23 2.38 3.31
CA LYS A 140 -19.60 1.29 4.21
C LYS A 140 -19.66 1.70 5.68
N ASP A 141 -18.86 2.68 6.09
CA ASP A 141 -18.85 3.20 7.45
C ASP A 141 -19.99 4.15 7.76
N ASN A 142 -20.55 4.81 6.74
CA ASN A 142 -21.68 5.72 6.92
C ASN A 142 -23.03 4.99 7.10
N SER A 143 -23.04 3.67 6.90
CA SER A 143 -24.25 2.83 7.05
C SER A 143 -24.34 2.09 8.40
N LYS A 144 -23.39 2.35 9.31
CA LYS A 144 -23.37 1.73 10.64
C LYS A 144 -23.95 2.69 11.71
#